data_1a0584967643d101843a30c0124d8390
#
_entry.id   1a0584967643d101843a30c0124d8390
#
_cell.length_a   1.000
_cell.length_b   1.000
_cell.length_c   1.000
_cell.angle_alpha   90.00
_cell.angle_beta   90.00
_cell.angle_gamma   90.00
#
_symmetry.space_group_name_H-M   'P 1'
#
loop_
_entity.id
_entity.type
_entity.pdbx_description
1 polymer ?
#
loop_
_entity_poly.entity_id
_entity_poly.type
_entity_poly.pdbx_seq_one_letter_code
_entity_poly.pdbx_strand_id
1 'polypeptide(L)'
;MSAGSILVVDDTPANVRLVEAVLSVHGYDVRSAGTGHEALALIAEDPPDLVLLDVQMPGMNGHEVCRRIREDPASAMLPVIVITASGNDEKLAALDAGADDFVARPFDQAELIARVKTLRRIKSYQDTITGQAAELAAWNRALEDQVSEQVGEVERLQRLRRFLSAHVADAVLRSDEALLEPHRREIAVVHCHLRGFAAFAADSEPEVGLRVLQEFHRLVGEVVTTHGATLGFFAADRVLMFVGDPVPSVDPVRTAVGAAIALRDGASALVDEIAEPRDLSLACGLSFGYATLGVIGFEGRLD
;
A
#
# COMPACT_ATOMS: atom_id res chain seq x y z
N MET A 1 25.21 29.18 15.67
CA MET A 1 24.27 28.08 16.08
C MET A 1 24.78 27.53 17.40
N SER A 2 23.92 27.34 18.41
CA SER A 2 24.31 26.72 19.68
C SER A 2 24.82 25.30 19.43
N ALA A 3 25.88 24.90 20.13
CA ALA A 3 26.38 23.53 20.07
C ALA A 3 25.44 22.53 20.80
N GLY A 4 24.30 22.99 21.34
CA GLY A 4 23.25 22.28 22.02
C GLY A 4 23.05 22.71 23.46
N SER A 5 21.95 22.24 24.10
CA SER A 5 21.60 22.62 25.47
C SER A 5 22.10 21.58 26.49
N ILE A 6 22.68 22.07 27.58
CA ILE A 6 23.19 21.23 28.68
C ILE A 6 22.58 21.72 29.99
N LEU A 7 22.03 20.79 30.77
CA LEU A 7 21.56 21.05 32.12
C LEU A 7 22.66 20.70 33.12
N VAL A 8 23.11 21.66 33.93
CA VAL A 8 24.08 21.47 35.01
C VAL A 8 23.31 21.40 36.33
N VAL A 9 23.44 20.33 37.06
CA VAL A 9 22.72 20.08 38.34
C VAL A 9 23.74 19.97 39.45
N ASP A 10 23.84 20.96 40.32
CA ASP A 10 24.78 21.04 41.43
C ASP A 10 24.25 22.07 42.48
N ASP A 11 24.25 21.70 43.73
CA ASP A 11 23.76 22.56 44.80
C ASP A 11 24.72 23.70 45.17
N THR A 12 25.96 23.64 44.67
CA THR A 12 26.99 24.62 44.95
C THR A 12 27.15 25.61 43.78
N PRO A 13 26.74 26.88 43.93
CA PRO A 13 26.77 27.86 42.83
C PRO A 13 28.17 28.13 42.24
N ALA A 14 29.23 27.86 42.99
CA ALA A 14 30.62 28.00 42.51
C ALA A 14 30.95 26.90 41.46
N ASN A 15 30.48 25.66 41.69
CA ASN A 15 30.66 24.55 40.76
C ASN A 15 29.87 24.78 39.49
N VAL A 16 28.62 25.23 39.60
CA VAL A 16 27.76 25.58 38.44
C VAL A 16 28.47 26.58 37.56
N ARG A 17 28.94 27.71 38.14
CA ARG A 17 29.65 28.77 37.38
C ARG A 17 30.91 28.26 36.70
N LEU A 18 31.67 27.35 37.35
CA LEU A 18 32.88 26.78 36.77
C LEU A 18 32.55 25.93 35.54
N VAL A 19 31.59 25.04 35.64
CA VAL A 19 31.15 24.18 34.54
C VAL A 19 30.50 25.00 33.41
N GLU A 20 29.65 25.94 33.75
CA GLU A 20 29.03 26.90 32.81
C GLU A 20 30.08 27.67 31.99
N ALA A 21 31.09 28.20 32.66
CA ALA A 21 32.17 28.94 31.98
C ALA A 21 32.92 28.03 30.98
N VAL A 22 33.22 26.81 31.36
CA VAL A 22 33.88 25.83 30.48
C VAL A 22 33.03 25.48 29.27
N LEU A 23 31.73 25.21 29.47
CA LEU A 23 30.82 24.80 28.40
C LEU A 23 30.48 25.96 27.46
N SER A 24 30.27 27.18 27.98
CA SER A 24 29.89 28.33 27.20
C SER A 24 30.99 28.75 26.19
N VAL A 25 32.26 28.60 26.56
CA VAL A 25 33.41 28.84 25.63
C VAL A 25 33.34 27.87 24.42
N HIS A 26 32.75 26.70 24.58
CA HIS A 26 32.57 25.70 23.52
C HIS A 26 31.23 25.83 22.78
N GLY A 27 30.45 26.88 23.06
CA GLY A 27 29.23 27.27 22.34
C GLY A 27 27.97 26.48 22.82
N TYR A 28 28.04 25.84 23.98
CA TYR A 28 26.85 25.17 24.56
C TYR A 28 25.98 26.23 25.25
N ASP A 29 24.65 26.00 25.13
CA ASP A 29 23.65 26.71 25.91
C ASP A 29 23.49 25.98 27.25
N VAL A 30 23.73 26.69 28.37
CA VAL A 30 23.78 26.06 29.69
C VAL A 30 22.65 26.59 30.56
N ARG A 31 21.82 25.64 31.04
CA ARG A 31 20.86 25.89 32.12
C ARG A 31 21.34 25.22 33.38
N SER A 32 20.89 25.68 34.53
CA SER A 32 21.31 25.12 35.82
C SER A 32 20.11 24.84 36.72
N ALA A 33 20.28 23.82 37.59
CA ALA A 33 19.37 23.51 38.67
C ALA A 33 20.16 23.27 39.95
N GLY A 34 19.67 23.84 41.07
CA GLY A 34 20.30 23.69 42.39
C GLY A 34 19.81 22.45 43.15
N THR A 35 18.82 21.77 42.67
CA THR A 35 18.23 20.58 43.35
C THR A 35 17.80 19.53 42.34
N GLY A 36 17.71 18.26 42.80
CA GLY A 36 17.20 17.17 41.94
C GLY A 36 15.75 17.36 41.48
N HIS A 37 14.89 17.95 42.33
CA HIS A 37 13.49 18.23 41.94
C HIS A 37 13.39 19.28 40.85
N GLU A 38 14.17 20.35 40.95
CA GLU A 38 14.26 21.40 39.92
C GLU A 38 14.78 20.85 38.62
N ALA A 39 15.83 20.01 38.68
CA ALA A 39 16.37 19.33 37.50
C ALA A 39 15.32 18.50 36.76
N LEU A 40 14.56 17.66 37.46
CA LEU A 40 13.49 16.84 36.87
C LEU A 40 12.37 17.70 36.28
N ALA A 41 12.00 18.81 36.94
CA ALA A 41 11.02 19.75 36.41
C ALA A 41 11.48 20.41 35.11
N LEU A 42 12.72 20.89 35.05
CA LEU A 42 13.31 21.48 33.84
C LEU A 42 13.44 20.47 32.69
N ILE A 43 13.77 19.20 32.98
CA ILE A 43 13.85 18.15 31.99
C ILE A 43 12.46 17.86 31.40
N ALA A 44 11.41 17.84 32.21
CA ALA A 44 10.05 17.60 31.76
C ALA A 44 9.48 18.77 30.94
N GLU A 45 9.82 20.00 31.26
CA GLU A 45 9.36 21.20 30.55
C GLU A 45 10.06 21.37 29.19
N ASP A 46 11.39 21.26 29.17
CA ASP A 46 12.21 21.44 27.99
C ASP A 46 13.47 20.55 28.07
N PRO A 47 13.42 19.33 27.49
CA PRO A 47 14.51 18.36 27.62
C PRO A 47 15.85 18.89 27.07
N PRO A 48 16.94 18.87 27.87
CA PRO A 48 18.25 19.21 27.39
C PRO A 48 18.85 18.12 26.52
N ASP A 49 19.91 18.42 25.80
CA ASP A 49 20.66 17.44 25.01
C ASP A 49 21.56 16.54 25.89
N LEU A 50 21.90 17.00 27.08
CA LEU A 50 22.74 16.30 28.04
C LEU A 50 22.57 16.87 29.45
N VAL A 51 22.68 16.03 30.47
CA VAL A 51 22.70 16.43 31.90
C VAL A 51 24.08 16.18 32.48
N LEU A 52 24.63 17.20 33.16
CA LEU A 52 25.77 17.06 34.07
C LEU A 52 25.22 17.11 35.50
N LEU A 53 25.41 16.05 36.25
CA LEU A 53 24.71 15.81 37.50
C LEU A 53 25.70 15.55 38.64
N ASP A 54 25.68 16.42 39.64
CA ASP A 54 26.41 16.16 40.86
C ASP A 54 25.75 15.05 41.70
N VAL A 55 26.58 14.22 42.34
CA VAL A 55 26.08 13.14 43.21
C VAL A 55 25.62 13.69 44.55
N GLN A 56 26.38 14.60 45.12
CA GLN A 56 26.20 15.03 46.54
C GLN A 56 25.32 16.26 46.64
N MET A 57 24.02 16.08 46.55
CA MET A 57 23.06 17.15 46.73
C MET A 57 22.12 16.90 47.90
N PRO A 58 21.68 17.93 48.65
CA PRO A 58 20.73 17.78 49.74
C PRO A 58 19.35 17.36 49.23
N GLY A 59 18.71 16.47 50.01
CA GLY A 59 17.40 15.96 49.71
C GLY A 59 17.44 14.81 48.71
N MET A 60 17.34 15.09 47.40
CA MET A 60 17.44 14.10 46.34
C MET A 60 18.86 14.07 45.78
N ASN A 61 19.59 12.99 45.99
CA ASN A 61 20.95 12.84 45.47
C ASN A 61 20.99 12.54 43.96
N GLY A 62 22.17 12.70 43.33
CA GLY A 62 22.31 12.52 41.88
C GLY A 62 21.95 11.12 41.39
N HIS A 63 22.22 10.05 42.15
CA HIS A 63 21.83 8.69 41.76
C HIS A 63 20.32 8.52 41.69
N GLU A 64 19.57 9.15 42.60
CA GLU A 64 18.10 9.12 42.58
C GLU A 64 17.56 9.91 41.40
N VAL A 65 18.12 11.08 41.11
CA VAL A 65 17.75 11.86 39.89
C VAL A 65 17.99 11.03 38.65
N CYS A 66 19.14 10.39 38.53
CA CYS A 66 19.49 9.55 37.38
C CYS A 66 18.48 8.40 37.20
N ARG A 67 18.13 7.68 38.26
CA ARG A 67 17.13 6.62 38.20
C ARG A 67 15.78 7.13 37.71
N ARG A 68 15.29 8.26 38.20
CA ARG A 68 14.03 8.88 37.75
C ARG A 68 14.06 9.30 36.29
N ILE A 69 15.19 9.82 35.81
CA ILE A 69 15.36 10.08 34.37
C ILE A 69 15.23 8.80 33.53
N ARG A 70 15.73 7.66 34.00
CA ARG A 70 15.64 6.36 33.30
C ARG A 70 14.27 5.70 33.40
N GLU A 71 13.53 5.95 34.48
CA GLU A 71 12.17 5.43 34.68
C GLU A 71 11.11 6.12 33.82
N ASP A 72 11.37 7.36 33.42
CA ASP A 72 10.45 8.11 32.54
C ASP A 72 10.77 7.84 31.07
N PRO A 73 9.84 7.23 30.29
CA PRO A 73 10.06 6.96 28.88
C PRO A 73 10.44 8.19 28.03
N ALA A 74 9.99 9.39 28.43
CA ALA A 74 10.27 10.63 27.72
C ALA A 74 11.74 11.06 27.87
N SER A 75 12.38 10.73 28.98
CA SER A 75 13.76 11.12 29.30
C SER A 75 14.73 9.93 29.41
N ALA A 76 14.25 8.69 29.27
CA ALA A 76 15.05 7.48 29.46
C ALA A 76 16.33 7.43 28.61
N MET A 77 16.32 8.06 27.41
CA MET A 77 17.47 8.11 26.48
C MET A 77 18.27 9.42 26.59
N LEU A 78 17.99 10.28 27.59
CA LEU A 78 18.70 11.52 27.82
C LEU A 78 20.10 11.21 28.37
N PRO A 79 21.21 11.66 27.73
CA PRO A 79 22.54 11.42 28.21
C PRO A 79 22.79 12.09 29.58
N VAL A 80 23.34 11.32 30.53
CA VAL A 80 23.66 11.78 31.87
C VAL A 80 25.14 11.49 32.18
N ILE A 81 25.90 12.54 32.46
CA ILE A 81 27.25 12.43 33.02
C ILE A 81 27.17 12.79 34.49
N VAL A 82 27.57 11.87 35.35
CA VAL A 82 27.61 12.10 36.77
C VAL A 82 28.97 12.68 37.17
N ILE A 83 28.97 13.77 37.95
CA ILE A 83 30.15 14.35 38.53
C ILE A 83 30.27 13.83 39.97
N THR A 84 31.36 13.10 40.27
CA THR A 84 31.52 12.39 41.53
C THR A 84 32.84 12.73 42.23
N ALA A 85 32.95 12.47 43.53
CA ALA A 85 34.22 12.47 44.22
C ALA A 85 35.12 11.29 43.79
N SER A 86 36.42 11.37 44.04
CA SER A 86 37.37 10.34 43.62
C SER A 86 37.26 9.04 44.40
N GLY A 87 36.36 8.12 44.00
CA GLY A 87 36.28 6.77 44.57
C GLY A 87 35.74 5.76 43.53
N ASN A 88 36.28 4.52 43.53
CA ASN A 88 35.81 3.50 42.59
C ASN A 88 34.37 3.06 42.88
N ASP A 89 33.98 3.02 44.16
CA ASP A 89 32.64 2.63 44.58
C ASP A 89 31.55 3.64 44.11
N GLU A 90 31.86 4.95 44.14
CA GLU A 90 30.96 5.98 43.64
C GLU A 90 30.77 5.94 42.12
N LYS A 91 31.84 5.59 41.37
CA LYS A 91 31.78 5.39 39.92
C LYS A 91 30.85 4.24 39.52
N LEU A 92 30.97 3.11 40.20
CA LEU A 92 30.12 1.95 40.00
C LEU A 92 28.66 2.28 40.35
N ALA A 93 28.42 2.96 41.49
CA ALA A 93 27.10 3.37 41.89
C ALA A 93 26.44 4.35 40.90
N ALA A 94 27.21 5.22 40.24
CA ALA A 94 26.70 6.11 39.19
C ALA A 94 26.23 5.33 37.94
N LEU A 95 27.04 4.37 37.48
CA LEU A 95 26.68 3.50 36.34
C LEU A 95 25.48 2.59 36.66
N ASP A 96 25.43 2.03 37.86
CA ASP A 96 24.31 1.21 38.34
C ASP A 96 23.01 2.03 38.47
N ALA A 97 23.11 3.34 38.74
CA ALA A 97 21.99 4.25 38.72
C ALA A 97 21.53 4.64 37.30
N GLY A 98 22.24 4.19 36.24
CA GLY A 98 21.90 4.43 34.84
C GLY A 98 22.61 5.64 34.21
N ALA A 99 23.69 6.17 34.81
CA ALA A 99 24.50 7.18 34.16
C ALA A 99 25.24 6.61 32.95
N ASP A 100 25.37 7.39 31.86
CA ASP A 100 26.09 7.00 30.64
C ASP A 100 27.60 7.14 30.82
N ASP A 101 28.04 8.08 31.65
CA ASP A 101 29.44 8.32 31.96
C ASP A 101 29.59 9.03 33.31
N PHE A 102 30.83 9.14 33.78
CA PHE A 102 31.15 9.89 34.99
C PHE A 102 32.44 10.70 34.84
N VAL A 103 32.57 11.74 35.66
CA VAL A 103 33.77 12.58 35.77
C VAL A 103 34.10 12.77 37.24
N ALA A 104 35.32 12.44 37.64
CA ALA A 104 35.78 12.55 39.03
C ALA A 104 36.33 13.96 39.32
N ARG A 105 36.00 14.54 40.50
CA ARG A 105 36.60 15.79 40.99
C ARG A 105 37.94 15.53 41.69
N PRO A 106 38.95 16.41 41.48
CA PRO A 106 38.99 17.50 40.52
C PRO A 106 39.14 16.96 39.09
N PHE A 107 38.37 17.52 38.13
CA PHE A 107 38.42 17.10 36.73
C PHE A 107 39.20 18.06 35.84
N ASP A 108 39.79 17.48 34.79
CA ASP A 108 40.36 18.23 33.68
C ASP A 108 39.23 18.74 32.75
N GLN A 109 39.31 20.03 32.38
CA GLN A 109 38.36 20.65 31.46
C GLN A 109 38.31 19.92 30.11
N ALA A 110 39.46 19.48 29.60
CA ALA A 110 39.54 18.76 28.34
C ALA A 110 38.85 17.41 28.42
N GLU A 111 38.99 16.70 29.57
CA GLU A 111 38.28 15.43 29.82
C GLU A 111 36.74 15.66 29.81
N LEU A 112 36.25 16.63 30.58
CA LEU A 112 34.83 16.97 30.61
C LEU A 112 34.26 17.23 29.22
N ILE A 113 34.92 18.11 28.44
CA ILE A 113 34.50 18.47 27.10
C ILE A 113 34.53 17.27 26.12
N ALA A 114 35.51 16.40 26.21
CA ALA A 114 35.60 15.23 25.37
C ALA A 114 34.39 14.26 25.60
N ARG A 115 34.00 14.03 26.87
CA ARG A 115 32.85 13.22 27.25
C ARG A 115 31.54 13.84 26.79
N VAL A 116 31.35 15.13 27.05
CA VAL A 116 30.18 15.89 26.58
C VAL A 116 30.02 15.79 25.07
N LYS A 117 31.11 16.04 24.31
CA LYS A 117 31.08 15.91 22.83
C LYS A 117 30.69 14.52 22.36
N THR A 118 31.22 13.48 23.02
CA THR A 118 30.95 12.08 22.65
C THR A 118 29.50 11.72 22.87
N LEU A 119 28.95 11.97 24.05
CA LEU A 119 27.58 11.63 24.39
C LEU A 119 26.57 12.44 23.58
N ARG A 120 26.83 13.73 23.37
CA ARG A 120 26.01 14.55 22.48
C ARG A 120 25.97 14.05 21.04
N ARG A 121 27.11 13.58 20.52
CA ARG A 121 27.16 12.98 19.18
C ARG A 121 26.29 11.71 19.12
N ILE A 122 26.35 10.88 20.15
CA ILE A 122 25.51 9.69 20.26
C ILE A 122 24.03 10.09 20.26
N LYS A 123 23.64 11.08 21.09
CA LYS A 123 22.28 11.60 21.16
C LYS A 123 21.79 12.10 19.80
N SER A 124 22.62 12.88 19.10
CA SER A 124 22.23 13.39 17.77
C SER A 124 21.99 12.28 16.73
N TYR A 125 22.75 11.19 16.79
CA TYR A 125 22.52 10.04 15.93
C TYR A 125 21.24 9.29 16.31
N GLN A 126 20.96 9.14 17.60
CA GLN A 126 19.71 8.53 18.07
C GLN A 126 18.51 9.32 17.62
N ASP A 127 18.54 10.65 17.77
CA ASP A 127 17.44 11.53 17.33
C ASP A 127 17.22 11.44 15.81
N THR A 128 18.32 11.40 15.04
CA THR A 128 18.26 11.22 13.59
C THR A 128 17.62 9.89 13.22
N ILE A 129 18.05 8.78 13.84
CA ILE A 129 17.51 7.43 13.59
C ILE A 129 16.03 7.37 13.95
N THR A 130 15.64 7.93 15.09
CA THR A 130 14.24 7.93 15.55
C THR A 130 13.37 8.75 14.59
N GLY A 131 13.86 9.91 14.13
CA GLY A 131 13.18 10.73 13.13
C GLY A 131 12.99 10.00 11.80
N GLN A 132 14.04 9.36 11.28
CA GLN A 132 13.97 8.59 10.04
C GLN A 132 13.05 7.37 10.16
N ALA A 133 13.04 6.69 11.30
CA ALA A 133 12.15 5.56 11.54
C ALA A 133 10.67 6.01 11.55
N ALA A 134 10.36 7.15 12.14
CA ALA A 134 9.02 7.72 12.14
C ALA A 134 8.57 8.14 10.72
N GLU A 135 9.45 8.76 9.95
CA GLU A 135 9.20 9.15 8.55
C GLU A 135 8.96 7.91 7.67
N LEU A 136 9.82 6.90 7.78
CA LEU A 136 9.67 5.64 7.04
C LEU A 136 8.36 4.92 7.38
N ALA A 137 7.96 4.91 8.65
CA ALA A 137 6.69 4.34 9.08
C ALA A 137 5.47 5.10 8.51
N ALA A 138 5.58 6.42 8.35
CA ALA A 138 4.55 7.22 7.72
C ALA A 138 4.46 6.93 6.20
N TRP A 139 5.60 6.82 5.52
CA TRP A 139 5.67 6.49 4.10
C TRP A 139 5.13 5.09 3.80
N ASN A 140 5.47 4.09 4.63
CA ASN A 140 4.95 2.73 4.47
C ASN A 140 3.43 2.71 4.55
N ARG A 141 2.82 3.41 5.51
CA ARG A 141 1.35 3.49 5.61
C ARG A 141 0.72 4.14 4.38
N ALA A 142 1.28 5.26 3.91
CA ALA A 142 0.78 5.93 2.71
C ALA A 142 0.90 5.04 1.45
N LEU A 143 1.98 4.25 1.35
CA LEU A 143 2.17 3.30 0.24
C LEU A 143 1.19 2.12 0.32
N GLU A 144 0.93 1.58 1.51
CA GLU A 144 -0.06 0.52 1.73
C GLU A 144 -1.47 0.97 1.32
N ASP A 145 -1.85 2.21 1.69
CA ASP A 145 -3.14 2.80 1.28
C ASP A 145 -3.23 2.94 -0.24
N GLN A 146 -2.18 3.43 -0.89
CA GLN A 146 -2.13 3.58 -2.35
C GLN A 146 -2.20 2.23 -3.07
N VAL A 147 -1.47 1.21 -2.59
CA VAL A 147 -1.53 -0.15 -3.15
C VAL A 147 -2.92 -0.74 -3.00
N SER A 148 -3.58 -0.56 -1.85
CA SER A 148 -4.94 -1.03 -1.61
C SER A 148 -5.95 -0.41 -2.58
N GLU A 149 -5.84 0.90 -2.85
CA GLU A 149 -6.67 1.60 -3.82
C GLU A 149 -6.46 1.06 -5.25
N GLN A 150 -5.20 0.90 -5.68
CA GLN A 150 -4.87 0.36 -7.00
C GLN A 150 -5.34 -1.09 -7.19
N VAL A 151 -5.21 -1.93 -6.16
CA VAL A 151 -5.72 -3.31 -6.20
C VAL A 151 -7.24 -3.31 -6.36
N GLY A 152 -7.95 -2.46 -5.63
CA GLY A 152 -9.41 -2.31 -5.76
C GLY A 152 -9.84 -1.89 -7.16
N GLU A 153 -9.11 -0.98 -7.80
CA GLU A 153 -9.36 -0.55 -9.18
C GLU A 153 -9.10 -1.68 -10.19
N VAL A 154 -8.00 -2.39 -10.05
CA VAL A 154 -7.69 -3.57 -10.90
C VAL A 154 -8.74 -4.66 -10.76
N GLU A 155 -9.21 -4.97 -9.56
CA GLU A 155 -10.27 -5.95 -9.33
C GLU A 155 -11.61 -5.51 -9.94
N ARG A 156 -11.92 -4.21 -9.90
CA ARG A 156 -13.10 -3.63 -10.55
C ARG A 156 -13.02 -3.80 -12.06
N LEU A 157 -11.87 -3.48 -12.66
CA LEU A 157 -11.63 -3.65 -14.09
C LEU A 157 -11.67 -5.12 -14.53
N GLN A 158 -11.12 -6.04 -13.73
CA GLN A 158 -11.21 -7.48 -13.99
C GLN A 158 -12.64 -8.01 -13.92
N ARG A 159 -13.48 -7.48 -13.04
CA ARG A 159 -14.91 -7.82 -12.99
C ARG A 159 -15.64 -7.37 -14.25
N LEU A 160 -15.37 -6.18 -14.75
CA LEU A 160 -15.94 -5.69 -16.01
C LEU A 160 -15.51 -6.56 -17.21
N ARG A 161 -14.26 -7.03 -17.24
CA ARG A 161 -13.77 -7.94 -18.29
C ARG A 161 -14.56 -9.26 -18.41
N ARG A 162 -15.21 -9.72 -17.36
CA ARG A 162 -16.03 -10.94 -17.40
C ARG A 162 -17.34 -10.79 -18.17
N PHE A 163 -17.80 -9.56 -18.34
CA PHE A 163 -19.06 -9.24 -19.02
C PHE A 163 -18.86 -8.65 -20.42
N LEU A 164 -17.62 -8.29 -20.77
CA LEU A 164 -17.25 -7.69 -22.06
C LEU A 164 -16.37 -8.67 -22.83
N SER A 165 -16.52 -8.71 -24.16
CA SER A 165 -15.53 -9.41 -24.99
C SER A 165 -14.13 -8.78 -24.77
N ALA A 166 -13.06 -9.58 -24.89
CA ALA A 166 -11.69 -9.11 -24.65
C ALA A 166 -11.36 -7.84 -25.45
N HIS A 167 -11.85 -7.75 -26.67
CA HIS A 167 -11.62 -6.61 -27.57
C HIS A 167 -12.38 -5.35 -27.14
N VAL A 168 -13.61 -5.47 -26.62
CA VAL A 168 -14.36 -4.34 -26.07
C VAL A 168 -13.74 -3.86 -24.76
N ALA A 169 -13.35 -4.79 -23.89
CA ALA A 169 -12.66 -4.44 -22.65
C ALA A 169 -11.34 -3.69 -22.89
N ASP A 170 -10.55 -4.12 -23.87
CA ASP A 170 -9.30 -3.44 -24.24
C ASP A 170 -9.55 -2.06 -24.89
N ALA A 171 -10.60 -1.90 -25.67
CA ALA A 171 -10.99 -0.61 -26.25
C ALA A 171 -11.44 0.39 -25.17
N VAL A 172 -12.26 -0.04 -24.23
CA VAL A 172 -12.69 0.77 -23.06
C VAL A 172 -11.51 1.16 -22.18
N LEU A 173 -10.56 0.25 -21.96
CA LEU A 173 -9.36 0.50 -21.13
C LEU A 173 -8.38 1.48 -21.78
N ARG A 174 -8.36 1.56 -23.12
CA ARG A 174 -7.51 2.52 -23.85
C ARG A 174 -8.07 3.94 -23.87
N SER A 175 -9.15 4.20 -23.14
CA SER A 175 -9.81 5.51 -23.03
C SER A 175 -10.26 6.10 -24.37
N ASP A 176 -10.67 5.26 -25.29
CA ASP A 176 -11.20 5.70 -26.56
C ASP A 176 -12.71 6.01 -26.36
N GLU A 177 -13.00 7.13 -25.68
CA GLU A 177 -14.37 7.61 -25.42
C GLU A 177 -15.19 7.69 -26.72
N ALA A 178 -14.51 7.92 -27.85
CA ALA A 178 -15.10 7.94 -29.18
C ALA A 178 -15.75 6.60 -29.58
N LEU A 179 -15.34 5.47 -29.00
CA LEU A 179 -15.95 4.15 -29.28
C LEU A 179 -17.28 3.94 -28.53
N LEU A 180 -17.54 4.72 -27.50
CA LEU A 180 -18.80 4.68 -26.73
C LEU A 180 -19.84 5.64 -27.29
N GLU A 181 -19.45 6.61 -28.12
CA GLU A 181 -20.37 7.51 -28.79
C GLU A 181 -21.14 6.79 -29.90
N PRO A 182 -22.44 7.11 -30.11
CA PRO A 182 -23.21 6.55 -31.21
C PRO A 182 -22.53 6.84 -32.55
N HIS A 183 -22.13 5.79 -33.25
CA HIS A 183 -21.48 5.90 -34.55
C HIS A 183 -22.06 4.91 -35.56
N ARG A 184 -21.90 5.20 -36.85
CA ARG A 184 -22.41 4.39 -37.95
C ARG A 184 -21.25 3.65 -38.63
N ARG A 185 -21.32 2.32 -38.65
CA ARG A 185 -20.30 1.48 -39.26
C ARG A 185 -20.92 0.32 -40.06
N GLU A 186 -20.20 -0.13 -41.07
CA GLU A 186 -20.59 -1.31 -41.83
C GLU A 186 -20.07 -2.55 -41.10
N ILE A 187 -20.98 -3.44 -40.71
CA ILE A 187 -20.72 -4.64 -39.92
C ILE A 187 -21.39 -5.87 -40.52
N ALA A 188 -20.82 -7.03 -40.25
CA ALA A 188 -21.47 -8.31 -40.48
C ALA A 188 -21.99 -8.86 -39.14
N VAL A 189 -23.27 -9.16 -39.07
CA VAL A 189 -23.94 -9.69 -37.88
C VAL A 189 -24.24 -11.17 -38.08
N VAL A 190 -23.92 -11.96 -37.08
CA VAL A 190 -24.23 -13.40 -37.02
C VAL A 190 -25.12 -13.65 -35.83
N HIS A 191 -26.30 -14.17 -36.07
CA HIS A 191 -27.24 -14.63 -35.04
C HIS A 191 -27.29 -16.14 -35.07
N CYS A 192 -26.97 -16.79 -33.96
CA CYS A 192 -27.00 -18.24 -33.81
C CYS A 192 -28.03 -18.65 -32.75
N HIS A 193 -28.72 -19.79 -33.00
CA HIS A 193 -29.71 -20.35 -32.12
C HIS A 193 -29.56 -21.87 -32.08
N LEU A 194 -29.38 -22.43 -30.90
CA LEU A 194 -29.38 -23.87 -30.67
C LEU A 194 -30.84 -24.41 -30.67
N ARG A 195 -31.32 -24.76 -31.84
CA ARG A 195 -32.69 -25.23 -32.07
C ARG A 195 -32.94 -26.53 -31.32
N GLY A 196 -34.15 -26.71 -30.81
CA GLY A 196 -34.56 -27.90 -30.04
C GLY A 196 -34.12 -27.89 -28.57
N PHE A 197 -33.27 -26.92 -28.14
CA PHE A 197 -32.75 -26.90 -26.78
C PHE A 197 -33.83 -26.80 -25.69
N ALA A 198 -34.89 -26.02 -25.89
CA ALA A 198 -35.97 -25.90 -24.91
C ALA A 198 -36.72 -27.26 -24.68
N ALA A 199 -36.97 -27.99 -25.76
CA ALA A 199 -37.56 -29.34 -25.65
C ALA A 199 -36.61 -30.34 -25.01
N PHE A 200 -35.34 -30.30 -25.41
CA PHE A 200 -34.27 -31.12 -24.82
C PHE A 200 -34.12 -30.88 -23.31
N ALA A 201 -34.11 -29.63 -22.88
CA ALA A 201 -33.97 -29.27 -21.47
C ALA A 201 -35.19 -29.63 -20.63
N ALA A 202 -36.41 -29.67 -21.22
CA ALA A 202 -37.61 -30.08 -20.56
C ALA A 202 -37.65 -31.61 -20.30
N ASP A 203 -37.01 -32.39 -21.18
CA ASP A 203 -37.01 -33.87 -21.14
C ASP A 203 -35.72 -34.46 -20.52
N SER A 204 -34.75 -33.64 -20.17
CA SER A 204 -33.45 -34.03 -19.61
C SER A 204 -33.31 -33.65 -18.13
N GLU A 205 -32.39 -34.33 -17.43
CA GLU A 205 -31.98 -33.90 -16.10
C GLU A 205 -31.37 -32.49 -16.18
N PRO A 206 -31.65 -31.59 -15.21
CA PRO A 206 -31.21 -30.22 -15.25
C PRO A 206 -29.69 -30.04 -15.44
N GLU A 207 -28.90 -30.96 -14.86
CA GLU A 207 -27.43 -30.95 -14.95
C GLU A 207 -26.95 -31.25 -16.38
N VAL A 208 -27.68 -32.06 -17.13
CA VAL A 208 -27.36 -32.39 -18.53
C VAL A 208 -27.63 -31.16 -19.41
N GLY A 209 -28.77 -30.50 -19.23
CA GLY A 209 -29.09 -29.26 -19.91
C GLY A 209 -28.06 -28.14 -19.66
N LEU A 210 -27.65 -27.98 -18.39
CA LEU A 210 -26.64 -27.00 -18.01
C LEU A 210 -25.27 -27.32 -18.66
N ARG A 211 -24.88 -28.61 -18.70
CA ARG A 211 -23.61 -29.02 -19.35
C ARG A 211 -23.60 -28.70 -20.83
N VAL A 212 -24.69 -28.96 -21.55
CA VAL A 212 -24.81 -28.61 -22.97
C VAL A 212 -24.66 -27.15 -23.20
N LEU A 213 -25.28 -26.28 -22.37
CA LEU A 213 -25.13 -24.85 -22.45
C LEU A 213 -23.69 -24.42 -22.16
N GLN A 214 -23.05 -24.96 -21.16
CA GLN A 214 -21.67 -24.65 -20.82
C GLN A 214 -20.72 -24.96 -21.97
N GLU A 215 -20.86 -26.12 -22.61
CA GLU A 215 -20.03 -26.50 -23.76
C GLU A 215 -20.32 -25.61 -24.98
N PHE A 216 -21.61 -25.34 -25.25
CA PHE A 216 -22.01 -24.42 -26.31
C PHE A 216 -21.43 -23.02 -26.08
N HIS A 217 -21.48 -22.52 -24.84
CA HIS A 217 -20.92 -21.22 -24.47
C HIS A 217 -19.39 -21.19 -24.59
N ARG A 218 -18.71 -22.27 -24.22
CA ARG A 218 -17.25 -22.40 -24.40
C ARG A 218 -16.88 -22.32 -25.88
N LEU A 219 -17.59 -23.07 -26.73
CA LEU A 219 -17.40 -23.05 -28.18
C LEU A 219 -17.61 -21.65 -28.78
N VAL A 220 -18.67 -20.96 -28.36
CA VAL A 220 -18.91 -19.55 -28.76
C VAL A 220 -17.74 -18.65 -28.40
N GLY A 221 -17.25 -18.75 -27.16
CA GLY A 221 -16.12 -17.95 -26.69
C GLY A 221 -14.84 -18.18 -27.52
N GLU A 222 -14.54 -19.44 -27.85
CA GLU A 222 -13.40 -19.82 -28.71
C GLU A 222 -13.54 -19.24 -30.13
N VAL A 223 -14.73 -19.36 -30.73
CA VAL A 223 -14.96 -18.86 -32.09
C VAL A 223 -14.92 -17.32 -32.14
N VAL A 224 -15.55 -16.64 -31.18
CA VAL A 224 -15.50 -15.18 -31.06
C VAL A 224 -14.06 -14.68 -30.96
N THR A 225 -13.25 -15.33 -30.11
CA THR A 225 -11.84 -14.96 -29.93
C THR A 225 -11.01 -15.24 -31.17
N THR A 226 -11.16 -16.42 -31.77
CA THR A 226 -10.37 -16.84 -32.95
C THR A 226 -10.65 -15.98 -34.18
N HIS A 227 -11.90 -15.58 -34.37
CA HIS A 227 -12.31 -14.80 -35.53
C HIS A 227 -12.31 -13.28 -35.28
N GLY A 228 -11.94 -12.81 -34.07
CA GLY A 228 -11.95 -11.39 -33.75
C GLY A 228 -13.38 -10.78 -33.83
N ALA A 229 -14.41 -11.58 -33.53
CA ALA A 229 -15.78 -11.09 -33.47
C ALA A 229 -16.08 -10.41 -32.14
N THR A 230 -17.07 -9.55 -32.12
CA THR A 230 -17.58 -8.91 -30.91
C THR A 230 -18.89 -9.60 -30.50
N LEU A 231 -18.99 -10.00 -29.25
CA LEU A 231 -20.20 -10.56 -28.69
C LEU A 231 -21.18 -9.43 -28.36
N GLY A 232 -22.32 -9.39 -29.02
CA GLY A 232 -23.35 -8.36 -28.81
C GLY A 232 -24.44 -8.81 -27.84
N PHE A 233 -24.90 -10.06 -27.97
CA PHE A 233 -25.95 -10.60 -27.12
C PHE A 233 -25.71 -12.08 -26.87
N PHE A 234 -25.93 -12.50 -25.64
CA PHE A 234 -25.70 -13.88 -25.22
C PHE A 234 -26.73 -14.31 -24.17
N ALA A 235 -27.64 -15.18 -24.53
CA ALA A 235 -28.64 -15.69 -23.60
C ALA A 235 -28.96 -17.15 -23.88
N ALA A 236 -28.70 -17.99 -22.91
CA ALA A 236 -28.96 -19.42 -22.96
C ALA A 236 -28.58 -20.11 -24.30
N ASP A 237 -29.56 -20.38 -25.14
CA ASP A 237 -29.45 -21.07 -26.43
C ASP A 237 -29.25 -20.13 -27.63
N ARG A 238 -29.06 -18.80 -27.40
CA ARG A 238 -28.98 -17.79 -28.46
C ARG A 238 -27.76 -16.92 -28.27
N VAL A 239 -27.14 -16.61 -29.43
CA VAL A 239 -25.96 -15.74 -29.50
C VAL A 239 -26.11 -14.80 -30.67
N LEU A 240 -25.81 -13.52 -30.43
CA LEU A 240 -25.58 -12.52 -31.44
C LEU A 240 -24.16 -12.02 -31.34
N MET A 241 -23.43 -12.10 -32.43
CA MET A 241 -22.08 -11.53 -32.56
C MET A 241 -21.99 -10.72 -33.84
N PHE A 242 -21.04 -9.83 -33.91
CA PHE A 242 -20.78 -9.02 -35.09
C PHE A 242 -19.29 -8.84 -35.32
N VAL A 243 -18.94 -8.52 -36.57
CA VAL A 243 -17.56 -8.32 -37.03
C VAL A 243 -17.47 -6.96 -37.69
N GLY A 244 -16.43 -6.19 -37.38
CA GLY A 244 -16.17 -4.88 -37.94
C GLY A 244 -16.24 -3.72 -36.94
N ASP A 245 -16.67 -3.97 -35.71
CA ASP A 245 -16.66 -3.03 -34.60
C ASP A 245 -16.40 -3.75 -33.25
N PRO A 246 -15.71 -3.16 -32.25
CA PRO A 246 -14.94 -1.93 -32.31
C PRO A 246 -13.67 -2.06 -33.14
N VAL A 247 -13.22 -3.29 -33.41
CA VAL A 247 -12.04 -3.58 -34.24
C VAL A 247 -12.45 -3.64 -35.71
N PRO A 248 -11.92 -2.76 -36.60
CA PRO A 248 -12.20 -2.83 -38.01
C PRO A 248 -11.74 -4.16 -38.61
N SER A 249 -12.58 -4.77 -39.47
CA SER A 249 -12.24 -5.94 -40.24
C SER A 249 -12.07 -5.58 -41.71
N VAL A 250 -11.06 -6.16 -42.36
CA VAL A 250 -10.82 -5.96 -43.82
C VAL A 250 -11.93 -6.58 -44.64
N ASP A 251 -12.43 -7.74 -44.20
CA ASP A 251 -13.52 -8.46 -44.87
C ASP A 251 -14.45 -9.04 -43.79
N PRO A 252 -15.37 -8.20 -43.28
CA PRO A 252 -16.27 -8.62 -42.19
C PRO A 252 -17.21 -9.76 -42.59
N VAL A 253 -17.59 -9.85 -43.87
CA VAL A 253 -18.46 -10.90 -44.37
C VAL A 253 -17.76 -12.26 -44.37
N ARG A 254 -16.57 -12.34 -44.88
CA ARG A 254 -15.76 -13.56 -44.88
C ARG A 254 -15.49 -14.05 -43.47
N THR A 255 -15.12 -13.16 -42.58
CA THR A 255 -14.86 -13.45 -41.17
C THR A 255 -16.12 -13.97 -40.47
N ALA A 256 -17.25 -13.32 -40.67
CA ALA A 256 -18.55 -13.74 -40.10
C ALA A 256 -19.02 -15.10 -40.62
N VAL A 257 -18.83 -15.37 -41.93
CA VAL A 257 -19.14 -16.68 -42.51
C VAL A 257 -18.21 -17.76 -41.92
N GLY A 258 -16.91 -17.48 -41.79
CA GLY A 258 -15.97 -18.38 -41.15
C GLY A 258 -16.36 -18.73 -39.71
N ALA A 259 -16.74 -17.73 -38.92
CA ALA A 259 -17.21 -17.90 -37.54
C ALA A 259 -18.50 -18.74 -37.47
N ALA A 260 -19.47 -18.49 -38.37
CA ALA A 260 -20.72 -19.26 -38.42
C ALA A 260 -20.49 -20.73 -38.78
N ILE A 261 -19.57 -21.01 -39.73
CA ILE A 261 -19.17 -22.36 -40.09
C ILE A 261 -18.51 -23.08 -38.91
N ALA A 262 -17.54 -22.42 -38.26
CA ALA A 262 -16.84 -22.98 -37.10
C ALA A 262 -17.80 -23.30 -35.96
N LEU A 263 -18.79 -22.42 -35.67
CA LEU A 263 -19.82 -22.65 -34.68
C LEU A 263 -20.73 -23.86 -35.07
N ARG A 264 -21.13 -23.95 -36.33
CA ARG A 264 -21.96 -25.03 -36.82
C ARG A 264 -21.25 -26.39 -36.66
N ASP A 265 -20.01 -26.46 -37.09
CA ASP A 265 -19.24 -27.71 -37.07
C ASP A 265 -18.91 -28.14 -35.63
N GLY A 266 -18.56 -27.16 -34.76
CA GLY A 266 -18.37 -27.45 -33.33
C GLY A 266 -19.64 -27.83 -32.61
N ALA A 267 -20.78 -27.21 -32.92
CA ALA A 267 -22.06 -27.56 -32.35
C ALA A 267 -22.55 -28.98 -32.83
N SER A 268 -22.26 -29.35 -34.07
CA SER A 268 -22.55 -30.73 -34.56
C SER A 268 -21.75 -31.76 -33.78
N ALA A 269 -20.46 -31.52 -33.55
CA ALA A 269 -19.62 -32.42 -32.76
C ALA A 269 -20.12 -32.52 -31.30
N LEU A 270 -20.56 -31.40 -30.70
CA LEU A 270 -21.15 -31.39 -29.36
C LEU A 270 -22.43 -32.21 -29.28
N VAL A 271 -23.31 -32.12 -30.28
CA VAL A 271 -24.55 -32.90 -30.35
C VAL A 271 -24.26 -34.40 -30.51
N ASP A 272 -23.27 -34.79 -31.30
CA ASP A 272 -22.85 -36.16 -31.52
C ASP A 272 -22.28 -36.82 -30.23
N GLU A 273 -21.69 -36.05 -29.33
CA GLU A 273 -21.18 -36.52 -28.04
C GLU A 273 -22.28 -36.74 -26.99
N ILE A 274 -23.45 -36.11 -27.14
CA ILE A 274 -24.60 -36.26 -26.27
C ILE A 274 -25.32 -37.53 -26.69
N ALA A 275 -25.21 -38.61 -25.90
CA ALA A 275 -25.54 -40.00 -26.17
C ALA A 275 -27.02 -40.33 -26.54
N GLU A 276 -27.87 -39.35 -26.79
CA GLU A 276 -29.21 -39.55 -27.35
C GLU A 276 -29.43 -38.60 -28.53
N PRO A 277 -29.73 -39.11 -29.75
CA PRO A 277 -30.06 -38.30 -30.90
C PRO A 277 -31.40 -37.60 -30.67
N ARG A 278 -31.34 -36.37 -30.21
CA ARG A 278 -32.48 -35.48 -30.13
C ARG A 278 -32.28 -34.38 -31.18
N ASP A 279 -33.37 -33.77 -31.63
CA ASP A 279 -33.39 -32.76 -32.70
C ASP A 279 -32.66 -31.43 -32.32
N LEU A 280 -31.46 -31.55 -31.73
CA LEU A 280 -30.60 -30.41 -31.47
C LEU A 280 -29.81 -30.08 -32.74
N SER A 281 -29.88 -28.82 -33.18
CA SER A 281 -29.10 -28.32 -34.31
C SER A 281 -28.83 -26.83 -34.17
N LEU A 282 -27.69 -26.37 -34.70
CA LEU A 282 -27.38 -24.95 -34.71
C LEU A 282 -27.92 -24.32 -36.02
N ALA A 283 -28.80 -23.33 -35.87
CA ALA A 283 -29.20 -22.44 -36.94
C ALA A 283 -28.43 -21.11 -36.86
N CYS A 284 -27.84 -20.69 -37.97
CA CYS A 284 -27.15 -19.40 -38.07
C CYS A 284 -27.77 -18.54 -39.17
N GLY A 285 -28.09 -17.30 -38.82
CA GLY A 285 -28.48 -16.24 -39.76
C GLY A 285 -27.38 -15.18 -39.85
N LEU A 286 -27.07 -14.74 -41.07
CA LEU A 286 -26.08 -13.70 -41.31
C LEU A 286 -26.73 -12.52 -42.03
N SER A 287 -26.33 -11.30 -41.63
CA SER A 287 -26.67 -10.07 -42.32
C SER A 287 -25.45 -9.16 -42.39
N PHE A 288 -25.39 -8.33 -43.45
CA PHE A 288 -24.30 -7.40 -43.66
C PHE A 288 -24.88 -6.03 -44.06
N GLY A 289 -24.35 -4.96 -43.51
CA GLY A 289 -24.75 -3.61 -43.84
C GLY A 289 -24.37 -2.57 -42.79
N TYR A 290 -24.88 -1.37 -42.98
CA TYR A 290 -24.65 -0.28 -42.02
C TYR A 290 -25.53 -0.44 -40.79
N ALA A 291 -24.91 -0.41 -39.62
CA ALA A 291 -25.57 -0.31 -38.34
C ALA A 291 -25.14 0.95 -37.59
N THR A 292 -26.05 1.49 -36.77
CA THR A 292 -25.64 2.47 -35.75
C THR A 292 -25.37 1.73 -34.47
N LEU A 293 -24.15 1.89 -33.99
CA LEU A 293 -23.64 1.24 -32.77
C LEU A 293 -23.47 2.31 -31.71
N GLY A 294 -23.69 1.98 -30.47
CA GLY A 294 -23.55 2.88 -29.35
C GLY A 294 -24.04 2.21 -28.07
N VAL A 295 -23.71 2.79 -26.94
CA VAL A 295 -24.14 2.30 -25.64
C VAL A 295 -25.55 2.79 -25.37
N ILE A 296 -26.46 1.89 -25.06
CA ILE A 296 -27.85 2.18 -24.67
C ILE A 296 -28.07 1.66 -23.25
N GLY A 297 -28.61 2.50 -22.38
CA GLY A 297 -28.86 2.08 -21.03
C GLY A 297 -29.32 3.21 -20.13
N PHE A 298 -29.35 2.94 -18.84
CA PHE A 298 -29.66 3.91 -17.80
C PHE A 298 -28.59 3.86 -16.71
N GLU A 299 -28.58 4.84 -15.82
CA GLU A 299 -27.57 4.94 -14.76
C GLU A 299 -27.49 3.64 -13.94
N GLY A 300 -26.30 2.98 -14.02
CA GLY A 300 -26.02 1.68 -13.37
C GLY A 300 -26.24 0.44 -14.24
N ARG A 301 -26.77 0.55 -15.48
CA ARG A 301 -26.87 -0.56 -16.45
C ARG A 301 -26.74 -0.05 -17.88
N LEU A 302 -25.63 -0.40 -18.50
CA LEU A 302 -25.33 -0.13 -19.92
C LEU A 302 -25.30 -1.47 -20.69
N ASP A 303 -25.95 -1.51 -21.84
CA ASP A 303 -25.96 -2.61 -22.80
C ASP A 303 -25.25 -2.21 -24.11
#